data_b6e4ae80ce536ba85d0b11d0774d6e89
#
_entry.id   b6e4ae80ce536ba85d0b11d0774d6e89
#
_cell.length_a   1.000
_cell.length_b   1.000
_cell.length_c   1.000
_cell.angle_alpha   90.00
_cell.angle_beta   90.00
_cell.angle_gamma   90.00
#
_symmetry.space_group_name_H-M   'P 1'
#
loop_
_entity.id
_entity.type
_entity.pdbx_description
1 polymer ?
#
loop_
_entity_poly.entity_id
_entity_poly.type
_entity_poly.pdbx_seq_one_letter_code
_entity_poly.pdbx_strand_id
1 'polypeptide(L)'
;MTNESWTEPMPRVPPGQGGPPVGGRPGPPPRVPVPPQPGYPPPGNPPRPGYPPPGFAPRVPPPSPTEATVRVPVASEDPTGDAPAAQAVPSLARASGSMIIATAVSRITGFLRQILLVGVVGIGTVNDSYSVANNLPNIVYELLLGGVLASVVIPTLVRAQHEDADDGQAFTQRLLTVCFGLLAIGTVFAVVAAPLLTRLYFSSTGEDHPALTTAFSRLILPEILFYGIFGLLSGILNARHVFKPAAWAPVLNNVIMFLTLGLYAVLPGPITVDPVRMSQPKLLVLGAGTTLGVVVQALVLIPPLLRIGFRFKWRWGWDRRLGTFGGLALWLVLYTLVSQVAYVELTKVATGAAGGTYTIYTTSWLLLQVPYGILGVSLLTAIMPRLSKSAAEGNLSGVVADLSTGSRMSAVMLVPLCAMMTVLGPQIGEALFALRHSQSSSATVLGLTFTTSAFGLVF
;
A
#
# COMPACT_ATOMS: atom_id res chain seq x y z
N MET A 1 -42.59 -20.60 39.96
CA MET A 1 -43.89 -20.32 39.33
C MET A 1 -43.57 -19.62 38.03
N THR A 2 -43.74 -20.11 36.88
CA THR A 2 -44.23 -21.29 36.16
C THR A 2 -43.53 -21.32 34.81
N ASN A 3 -43.05 -22.47 34.51
CA ASN A 3 -42.44 -22.91 33.26
C ASN A 3 -43.57 -23.05 32.22
N GLU A 4 -43.45 -22.49 31.02
CA GLU A 4 -44.22 -22.94 29.86
C GLU A 4 -43.33 -23.08 28.62
N SER A 5 -43.11 -24.34 28.34
CA SER A 5 -42.53 -24.89 27.11
C SER A 5 -43.56 -24.91 25.98
N TRP A 6 -43.23 -24.38 24.82
CA TRP A 6 -43.96 -24.61 23.58
C TRP A 6 -43.19 -25.56 22.68
N THR A 7 -43.58 -26.83 22.72
CA THR A 7 -43.28 -27.84 21.71
C THR A 7 -44.58 -28.12 20.94
N GLU A 8 -44.67 -27.66 19.69
CA GLU A 8 -45.68 -28.15 18.75
C GLU A 8 -45.09 -29.22 17.85
N PRO A 9 -45.83 -30.35 17.62
CA PRO A 9 -45.35 -31.45 16.78
C PRO A 9 -45.71 -31.24 15.30
N MET A 10 -44.76 -31.54 14.41
CA MET A 10 -44.99 -31.61 12.97
C MET A 10 -46.01 -32.67 12.56
N PRO A 11 -46.83 -32.42 11.53
CA PRO A 11 -47.79 -33.40 11.04
C PRO A 11 -47.09 -34.48 10.22
N ARG A 12 -47.52 -35.76 10.48
CA ARG A 12 -47.08 -36.97 9.77
C ARG A 12 -47.74 -37.04 8.40
N VAL A 13 -46.92 -37.29 7.37
CA VAL A 13 -47.35 -37.64 5.99
C VAL A 13 -47.67 -39.15 5.95
N PRO A 14 -48.84 -39.60 5.40
CA PRO A 14 -49.20 -41.00 5.26
C PRO A 14 -48.42 -41.68 4.12
N PRO A 15 -48.13 -42.99 4.17
CA PRO A 15 -47.45 -43.75 3.16
C PRO A 15 -48.40 -44.29 2.08
N GLY A 16 -47.93 -44.24 0.83
CA GLY A 16 -48.38 -45.15 -0.21
C GLY A 16 -49.14 -44.51 -1.36
N GLN A 17 -48.46 -44.44 -2.50
CA GLN A 17 -48.93 -45.06 -3.77
C GLN A 17 -47.85 -44.94 -4.83
N GLY A 18 -47.72 -46.03 -5.57
CA GLY A 18 -46.62 -46.40 -6.45
C GLY A 18 -46.30 -45.42 -7.59
N GLY A 19 -45.02 -45.36 -7.84
CA GLY A 19 -44.47 -44.62 -9.02
C GLY A 19 -44.60 -45.46 -10.30
N PRO A 20 -44.83 -44.84 -11.45
CA PRO A 20 -44.67 -45.45 -12.74
C PRO A 20 -43.20 -45.49 -13.20
N PRO A 21 -42.89 -46.33 -14.24
CA PRO A 21 -41.54 -46.79 -14.52
C PRO A 21 -40.67 -45.74 -15.23
N VAL A 22 -39.37 -45.89 -15.03
CA VAL A 22 -38.31 -45.10 -15.69
C VAL A 22 -38.38 -45.33 -17.22
N GLY A 23 -38.76 -44.26 -17.93
CA GLY A 23 -38.81 -44.21 -19.39
C GLY A 23 -37.64 -43.34 -19.90
N GLY A 24 -37.02 -43.84 -20.98
CA GLY A 24 -35.79 -43.36 -21.57
C GLY A 24 -35.73 -41.89 -21.97
N ARG A 25 -34.53 -41.41 -22.14
CA ARG A 25 -34.19 -40.06 -22.67
C ARG A 25 -34.85 -39.84 -24.00
N PRO A 26 -35.52 -38.68 -24.26
CA PRO A 26 -35.99 -38.30 -25.60
C PRO A 26 -34.77 -37.98 -26.49
N GLY A 27 -34.75 -38.59 -27.67
CA GLY A 27 -33.83 -38.25 -28.75
C GLY A 27 -34.12 -36.86 -29.33
N PRO A 28 -33.18 -36.28 -30.05
CA PRO A 28 -33.34 -34.94 -30.63
C PRO A 28 -34.49 -34.93 -31.65
N PRO A 29 -35.25 -33.82 -31.76
CA PRO A 29 -36.37 -33.71 -32.71
C PRO A 29 -35.88 -33.79 -34.15
N PRO A 30 -36.70 -34.30 -35.10
CA PRO A 30 -36.37 -34.38 -36.52
C PRO A 30 -36.25 -32.98 -37.13
N ARG A 31 -35.17 -32.78 -37.94
CA ARG A 31 -34.96 -31.56 -38.71
C ARG A 31 -36.03 -31.44 -39.78
N VAL A 32 -36.80 -30.36 -39.71
CA VAL A 32 -37.71 -29.94 -40.77
C VAL A 32 -36.85 -29.34 -41.92
N PRO A 33 -37.07 -29.72 -43.19
CA PRO A 33 -36.36 -29.11 -44.32
C PRO A 33 -36.82 -27.66 -44.50
N VAL A 34 -35.87 -26.73 -44.44
CA VAL A 34 -36.11 -25.32 -44.77
C VAL A 34 -36.01 -25.14 -46.27
N PRO A 35 -37.01 -24.51 -46.93
CA PRO A 35 -36.95 -24.24 -48.37
C PRO A 35 -35.85 -23.23 -48.71
N PRO A 36 -35.21 -23.30 -49.90
CA PRO A 36 -34.13 -22.40 -50.30
C PRO A 36 -34.64 -20.97 -50.45
N GLN A 37 -34.03 -20.06 -49.74
CA GLN A 37 -34.24 -18.61 -49.94
C GLN A 37 -33.41 -18.11 -51.13
N PRO A 38 -33.94 -17.16 -51.92
CA PRO A 38 -33.23 -16.59 -53.09
C PRO A 38 -32.04 -15.73 -52.58
N GLY A 39 -30.92 -15.90 -53.26
CA GLY A 39 -29.60 -15.31 -53.11
C GLY A 39 -29.51 -13.86 -52.60
N TYR A 40 -29.01 -13.74 -51.37
CA TYR A 40 -28.28 -12.57 -50.95
C TYR A 40 -26.77 -12.87 -51.04
N PRO A 41 -25.98 -11.92 -51.59
CA PRO A 41 -24.53 -12.10 -51.59
C PRO A 41 -24.00 -12.10 -50.14
N PRO A 42 -22.93 -12.85 -49.85
CA PRO A 42 -22.36 -12.90 -48.50
C PRO A 42 -21.93 -11.48 -48.06
N PRO A 43 -22.12 -11.12 -46.79
CA PRO A 43 -21.66 -9.84 -46.28
C PRO A 43 -20.14 -9.78 -46.38
N GLY A 44 -19.65 -8.83 -47.19
CA GLY A 44 -18.25 -8.52 -47.31
C GLY A 44 -17.67 -8.12 -45.94
N ASN A 45 -16.50 -8.64 -45.62
CA ASN A 45 -15.73 -8.22 -44.44
C ASN A 45 -15.64 -6.68 -44.42
N PRO A 46 -15.80 -6.04 -43.28
CA PRO A 46 -15.57 -4.61 -43.15
C PRO A 46 -14.12 -4.29 -43.57
N PRO A 47 -13.88 -3.17 -44.27
CA PRO A 47 -12.55 -2.80 -44.72
C PRO A 47 -11.64 -2.59 -43.54
N ARG A 48 -10.50 -3.28 -43.55
CA ARG A 48 -9.40 -3.01 -42.61
C ARG A 48 -8.90 -1.60 -42.87
N PRO A 49 -8.72 -0.74 -41.84
CA PRO A 49 -8.15 0.58 -42.07
C PRO A 49 -6.70 0.45 -42.53
N GLY A 50 -6.39 0.99 -43.69
CA GLY A 50 -5.10 1.62 -43.96
C GLY A 50 -3.96 0.76 -44.51
N TYR A 51 -4.20 -0.15 -45.49
CA TYR A 51 -3.07 -0.54 -46.37
C TYR A 51 -3.35 0.03 -47.77
N PRO A 52 -2.45 0.86 -48.34
CA PRO A 52 -2.54 1.28 -49.73
C PRO A 52 -2.32 0.08 -50.68
N PRO A 53 -2.93 0.09 -51.88
CA PRO A 53 -2.77 -1.00 -52.84
C PRO A 53 -1.32 -1.18 -53.28
N PRO A 54 -0.88 -2.40 -53.66
CA PRO A 54 0.50 -2.65 -54.08
C PRO A 54 0.74 -1.93 -55.41
N GLY A 55 1.52 -0.86 -55.37
CA GLY A 55 1.86 -0.04 -56.55
C GLY A 55 2.32 1.38 -56.19
N PHE A 56 2.00 1.89 -55.01
CA PHE A 56 2.42 3.21 -54.52
C PHE A 56 3.37 3.12 -53.33
N ALA A 57 4.48 2.43 -53.47
CA ALA A 57 5.60 2.64 -52.60
C ALA A 57 6.38 3.89 -53.10
N PRO A 58 6.56 4.94 -52.27
CA PRO A 58 7.51 5.99 -52.64
C PRO A 58 8.87 5.34 -52.83
N ARG A 59 9.47 5.52 -54.00
CA ARG A 59 10.88 5.14 -54.20
C ARG A 59 11.73 5.94 -53.23
N VAL A 60 12.25 5.27 -52.24
CA VAL A 60 13.34 5.82 -51.41
C VAL A 60 14.53 6.01 -52.35
N PRO A 61 15.06 7.23 -52.50
CA PRO A 61 16.27 7.42 -53.28
C PRO A 61 17.41 6.61 -52.65
N PRO A 62 18.32 6.07 -53.47
CA PRO A 62 19.48 5.34 -52.93
C PRO A 62 20.29 6.26 -52.02
N PRO A 63 20.82 5.76 -50.89
CA PRO A 63 21.63 6.54 -49.99
C PRO A 63 22.85 7.11 -50.73
N SER A 64 23.09 8.40 -50.52
CA SER A 64 24.25 9.08 -51.06
C SER A 64 25.54 8.46 -50.48
N PRO A 65 26.64 8.44 -51.26
CA PRO A 65 27.88 7.74 -50.88
C PRO A 65 28.62 8.32 -49.66
N THR A 66 28.04 9.24 -48.91
CA THR A 66 28.68 9.95 -47.81
C THR A 66 28.13 9.60 -46.43
N GLU A 67 27.17 8.69 -46.32
CA GLU A 67 26.82 8.12 -45.01
C GLU A 67 27.81 7.01 -44.67
N ALA A 68 28.83 7.38 -43.94
CA ALA A 68 29.77 6.48 -43.33
C ALA A 68 28.98 5.45 -42.50
N THR A 69 28.94 4.23 -42.98
CA THR A 69 28.53 3.05 -42.22
C THR A 69 29.33 3.06 -40.92
N VAL A 70 28.71 3.43 -39.82
CA VAL A 70 29.19 3.12 -38.48
C VAL A 70 29.16 1.59 -38.40
N ARG A 71 30.25 0.94 -38.79
CA ARG A 71 30.51 -0.45 -38.49
C ARG A 71 30.63 -0.51 -36.98
N VAL A 72 29.59 -1.04 -36.31
CA VAL A 72 29.77 -1.58 -34.98
C VAL A 72 30.88 -2.62 -35.09
N PRO A 73 32.00 -2.46 -34.37
CA PRO A 73 33.05 -3.47 -34.40
C PRO A 73 32.44 -4.76 -33.83
N VAL A 74 32.28 -5.77 -34.68
CA VAL A 74 32.17 -7.14 -34.20
C VAL A 74 33.53 -7.43 -33.59
N ALA A 75 33.61 -7.47 -32.28
CA ALA A 75 34.80 -7.89 -31.58
C ALA A 75 35.15 -9.30 -32.06
N SER A 76 36.23 -9.40 -32.80
CA SER A 76 36.89 -10.67 -33.04
C SER A 76 37.24 -11.26 -31.67
N GLU A 77 36.76 -12.45 -31.43
CA GLU A 77 37.13 -13.26 -30.25
C GLU A 77 38.62 -13.54 -30.33
N ASP A 78 39.43 -12.77 -29.61
CA ASP A 78 40.79 -13.06 -29.30
C ASP A 78 40.78 -13.83 -27.97
N PRO A 79 41.21 -15.08 -27.90
CA PRO A 79 41.03 -15.95 -26.71
C PRO A 79 42.01 -15.68 -25.57
N THR A 80 42.76 -14.57 -25.61
CA THR A 80 43.72 -14.20 -24.56
C THR A 80 43.64 -12.72 -24.23
N GLY A 81 42.57 -12.30 -23.56
CA GLY A 81 42.45 -10.93 -23.10
C GLY A 81 41.49 -10.84 -21.92
N ASP A 82 42.01 -10.52 -20.76
CA ASP A 82 41.26 -10.22 -19.53
C ASP A 82 40.07 -9.28 -19.79
N ALA A 83 38.87 -9.79 -19.67
CA ALA A 83 37.66 -9.01 -19.84
C ALA A 83 37.39 -8.15 -18.59
N PRO A 84 37.23 -6.81 -18.67
CA PRO A 84 36.90 -5.97 -17.54
C PRO A 84 35.42 -5.97 -17.19
N ALA A 85 34.67 -7.05 -17.45
CA ALA A 85 33.25 -7.12 -17.26
C ALA A 85 32.77 -7.62 -15.88
N ALA A 86 33.66 -7.95 -14.95
CA ALA A 86 33.32 -8.58 -13.68
C ALA A 86 33.15 -7.62 -12.47
N GLN A 87 33.34 -6.32 -12.63
CA GLN A 87 33.36 -5.40 -11.46
C GLN A 87 32.04 -4.67 -11.15
N ALA A 88 31.05 -4.66 -12.03
CA ALA A 88 29.78 -3.95 -11.81
C ALA A 88 28.73 -4.77 -11.03
N VAL A 89 28.77 -6.10 -11.10
CA VAL A 89 27.75 -6.99 -10.50
C VAL A 89 27.80 -7.06 -8.96
N PRO A 90 28.96 -7.04 -8.29
CA PRO A 90 29.02 -7.14 -6.83
C PRO A 90 28.48 -5.92 -6.07
N SER A 91 28.55 -4.72 -6.65
CA SER A 91 28.11 -3.49 -6.01
C SER A 91 26.58 -3.35 -6.02
N LEU A 92 25.92 -3.74 -7.10
CA LEU A 92 24.46 -3.70 -7.23
C LEU A 92 23.80 -4.78 -6.34
N ALA A 93 24.34 -5.99 -6.32
CA ALA A 93 23.86 -7.07 -5.46
C ALA A 93 24.01 -6.72 -3.96
N ARG A 94 25.12 -6.08 -3.57
CA ARG A 94 25.34 -5.63 -2.19
C ARG A 94 24.43 -4.46 -1.80
N ALA A 95 24.11 -3.55 -2.72
CA ALA A 95 23.16 -2.47 -2.50
C ALA A 95 21.73 -3.02 -2.34
N SER A 96 21.32 -3.95 -3.20
CA SER A 96 20.00 -4.61 -3.13
C SER A 96 19.85 -5.43 -1.83
N GLY A 97 20.87 -6.17 -1.42
CA GLY A 97 20.88 -6.90 -0.15
C GLY A 97 20.65 -6.00 1.07
N SER A 98 21.31 -4.84 1.11
CA SER A 98 21.14 -3.85 2.19
C SER A 98 19.71 -3.28 2.24
N MET A 99 19.06 -3.09 1.09
CA MET A 99 17.67 -2.61 1.03
C MET A 99 16.70 -3.67 1.53
N ILE A 100 16.88 -4.93 1.15
CA ILE A 100 16.05 -6.05 1.61
C ILE A 100 16.14 -6.16 3.14
N ILE A 101 17.36 -6.13 3.68
CA ILE A 101 17.59 -6.18 5.14
C ILE A 101 16.91 -4.98 5.83
N ALA A 102 17.11 -3.76 5.33
CA ALA A 102 16.50 -2.56 5.90
C ALA A 102 14.96 -2.65 5.91
N THR A 103 14.37 -3.13 4.81
CA THR A 103 12.91 -3.33 4.71
C THR A 103 12.43 -4.39 5.69
N ALA A 104 13.13 -5.51 5.82
CA ALA A 104 12.79 -6.56 6.77
C ALA A 104 12.88 -6.05 8.23
N VAL A 105 13.98 -5.38 8.58
CA VAL A 105 14.16 -4.77 9.92
C VAL A 105 13.08 -3.74 10.21
N SER A 106 12.75 -2.88 9.23
CA SER A 106 11.69 -1.88 9.38
C SER A 106 10.32 -2.53 9.64
N ARG A 107 9.98 -3.60 8.91
CA ARG A 107 8.72 -4.34 9.11
C ARG A 107 8.66 -5.01 10.48
N ILE A 108 9.75 -5.70 10.89
CA ILE A 108 9.84 -6.36 12.20
C ILE A 108 9.73 -5.32 13.32
N THR A 109 10.50 -4.24 13.26
CA THR A 109 10.46 -3.19 14.28
C THR A 109 9.13 -2.46 14.30
N GLY A 110 8.47 -2.25 13.14
CA GLY A 110 7.12 -1.70 13.06
C GLY A 110 6.07 -2.61 13.69
N PHE A 111 6.19 -3.92 13.49
CA PHE A 111 5.33 -4.91 14.15
C PHE A 111 5.53 -4.93 15.67
N LEU A 112 6.79 -4.96 16.15
CA LEU A 112 7.10 -4.87 17.57
C LEU A 112 6.60 -3.57 18.20
N ARG A 113 6.69 -2.44 17.47
CA ARG A 113 6.11 -1.16 17.90
C ARG A 113 4.62 -1.28 18.18
N GLN A 114 3.87 -1.96 17.30
CA GLN A 114 2.42 -2.12 17.48
C GLN A 114 2.09 -3.00 18.70
N ILE A 115 2.82 -4.09 18.90
CA ILE A 115 2.68 -4.92 20.10
C ILE A 115 2.94 -4.09 21.36
N LEU A 116 4.03 -3.32 21.38
CA LEU A 116 4.36 -2.45 22.51
C LEU A 116 3.34 -1.34 22.73
N LEU A 117 2.81 -0.74 21.65
CA LEU A 117 1.75 0.27 21.73
C LEU A 117 0.53 -0.30 22.44
N VAL A 118 0.04 -1.46 21.98
CA VAL A 118 -1.11 -2.13 22.59
C VAL A 118 -0.79 -2.57 24.04
N GLY A 119 0.42 -3.07 24.29
CA GLY A 119 0.83 -3.50 25.64
C GLY A 119 0.97 -2.37 26.64
N VAL A 120 1.39 -1.17 26.19
CA VAL A 120 1.68 -0.02 27.07
C VAL A 120 0.47 0.92 27.21
N VAL A 121 -0.22 1.21 26.10
CA VAL A 121 -1.40 2.09 26.08
C VAL A 121 -2.68 1.31 26.41
N GLY A 122 -2.71 0.04 26.04
CA GLY A 122 -3.86 -0.85 26.21
C GLY A 122 -4.80 -0.87 25.00
N ILE A 123 -5.81 -1.76 25.06
CA ILE A 123 -6.92 -1.81 24.11
C ILE A 123 -8.07 -1.02 24.75
N GLY A 124 -8.46 0.08 24.14
CA GLY A 124 -9.51 0.95 24.65
C GLY A 124 -9.52 2.32 23.97
N THR A 125 -10.38 3.20 24.47
CA THR A 125 -10.70 4.53 23.91
C THR A 125 -9.46 5.40 23.64
N VAL A 126 -8.45 5.36 24.52
CA VAL A 126 -7.19 6.15 24.32
C VAL A 126 -6.45 5.69 23.08
N ASN A 127 -6.33 4.37 22.91
CA ASN A 127 -5.63 3.80 21.75
C ASN A 127 -6.44 3.96 20.46
N ASP A 128 -7.77 3.84 20.53
CA ASP A 128 -8.65 4.11 19.38
C ASP A 128 -8.50 5.56 18.93
N SER A 129 -8.58 6.52 19.87
CA SER A 129 -8.40 7.94 19.58
C SER A 129 -7.03 8.26 18.98
N TYR A 130 -5.98 7.66 19.53
CA TYR A 130 -4.62 7.79 19.01
C TYR A 130 -4.51 7.18 17.60
N SER A 131 -5.02 5.97 17.40
CA SER A 131 -4.90 5.23 16.13
C SER A 131 -5.68 5.90 15.01
N VAL A 132 -6.88 6.43 15.29
CA VAL A 132 -7.65 7.24 14.31
C VAL A 132 -6.87 8.52 13.96
N ALA A 133 -6.34 9.23 14.95
CA ALA A 133 -5.54 10.44 14.71
C ALA A 133 -4.29 10.15 13.88
N ASN A 134 -3.58 9.05 14.15
CA ASN A 134 -2.36 8.64 13.46
C ASN A 134 -2.61 8.16 12.02
N ASN A 135 -3.81 7.70 11.72
CA ASN A 135 -4.15 7.26 10.36
C ASN A 135 -4.22 8.43 9.37
N LEU A 136 -4.63 9.62 9.81
CA LEU A 136 -4.77 10.78 8.93
C LEU A 136 -3.48 11.16 8.18
N PRO A 137 -2.31 11.35 8.84
CA PRO A 137 -1.07 11.60 8.12
C PRO A 137 -0.52 10.38 7.37
N ASN A 138 -0.83 9.15 7.82
CA ASN A 138 -0.41 7.93 7.12
C ASN A 138 -1.01 7.81 5.71
N ILE A 139 -2.23 8.30 5.49
CA ILE A 139 -2.85 8.36 4.17
C ILE A 139 -1.98 9.17 3.19
N VAL A 140 -1.46 10.31 3.65
CA VAL A 140 -0.55 11.14 2.85
C VAL A 140 0.77 10.42 2.57
N TYR A 141 1.30 9.72 3.57
CA TYR A 141 2.51 8.90 3.43
C TYR A 141 2.33 7.81 2.37
N GLU A 142 1.25 7.04 2.41
CA GLU A 142 0.94 5.99 1.45
C GLU A 142 0.74 6.54 0.02
N LEU A 143 0.03 7.66 -0.10
CA LEU A 143 -0.15 8.35 -1.38
C LEU A 143 1.19 8.76 -1.99
N LEU A 144 2.06 9.38 -1.20
CA LEU A 144 3.35 9.86 -1.66
C LEU A 144 4.30 8.73 -2.03
N LEU A 145 4.48 7.74 -1.17
CA LEU A 145 5.43 6.64 -1.40
C LEU A 145 4.89 5.61 -2.39
N GLY A 146 3.62 5.25 -2.27
CA GLY A 146 3.02 4.22 -3.10
C GLY A 146 2.74 4.65 -4.54
N GLY A 147 2.33 5.89 -4.74
CA GLY A 147 1.86 6.37 -6.05
C GLY A 147 2.74 7.46 -6.66
N VAL A 148 2.79 8.63 -6.04
CA VAL A 148 3.38 9.84 -6.63
C VAL A 148 4.89 9.71 -6.80
N LEU A 149 5.59 9.18 -5.80
CA LEU A 149 7.05 9.08 -5.83
C LEU A 149 7.54 8.16 -6.94
N ALA A 150 7.03 6.95 -6.98
CA ALA A 150 7.49 5.93 -7.93
C ALA A 150 7.07 6.24 -9.37
N SER A 151 5.83 6.71 -9.58
CA SER A 151 5.26 6.91 -10.91
C SER A 151 5.58 8.27 -11.53
N VAL A 152 5.82 9.30 -10.73
CA VAL A 152 5.94 10.68 -11.22
C VAL A 152 7.23 11.35 -10.81
N VAL A 153 7.57 11.38 -9.52
CA VAL A 153 8.72 12.14 -8.99
C VAL A 153 10.05 11.59 -9.54
N ILE A 154 10.29 10.29 -9.35
CA ILE A 154 11.56 9.68 -9.77
C ILE A 154 11.79 9.79 -11.28
N PRO A 155 10.85 9.40 -12.17
CA PRO A 155 11.07 9.54 -13.61
C PRO A 155 11.32 10.99 -14.06
N THR A 156 10.59 11.95 -13.45
CA THR A 156 10.75 13.37 -13.80
C THR A 156 12.11 13.91 -13.35
N LEU A 157 12.58 13.53 -12.16
CA LEU A 157 13.90 13.90 -11.67
C LEU A 157 15.02 13.31 -12.52
N VAL A 158 14.90 12.04 -12.91
CA VAL A 158 15.88 11.37 -13.78
C VAL A 158 15.93 12.04 -15.15
N ARG A 159 14.79 12.38 -15.75
CA ARG A 159 14.76 13.14 -17.01
C ARG A 159 15.44 14.49 -16.88
N ALA A 160 15.11 15.26 -15.81
CA ALA A 160 15.74 16.55 -15.59
C ALA A 160 17.28 16.44 -15.42
N GLN A 161 17.77 15.36 -14.82
CA GLN A 161 19.22 15.10 -14.72
C GLN A 161 19.90 14.88 -16.08
N HIS A 162 19.18 14.30 -17.05
CA HIS A 162 19.75 14.03 -18.38
C HIS A 162 19.54 15.18 -19.38
N GLU A 163 18.47 15.95 -19.24
CA GLU A 163 18.07 16.97 -20.20
C GLU A 163 18.59 18.36 -19.84
N ASP A 164 18.76 18.68 -18.54
CA ASP A 164 19.11 20.01 -18.08
C ASP A 164 20.64 20.15 -17.93
N ALA A 165 21.20 21.29 -18.37
CA ALA A 165 22.63 21.57 -18.31
C ALA A 165 23.20 21.67 -16.87
N ASP A 166 22.34 21.78 -15.86
CA ASP A 166 22.68 21.84 -14.44
C ASP A 166 22.39 20.53 -13.69
N ASP A 167 22.34 19.39 -14.39
CA ASP A 167 21.97 18.07 -13.85
C ASP A 167 20.61 18.10 -13.12
N GLY A 168 19.67 18.91 -13.58
CA GLY A 168 18.33 19.04 -13.02
C GLY A 168 18.28 19.73 -11.66
N GLN A 169 19.33 20.43 -11.21
CA GLN A 169 19.35 21.07 -9.90
C GLN A 169 18.30 22.16 -9.75
N ALA A 170 18.16 23.02 -10.77
CA ALA A 170 17.17 24.11 -10.74
C ALA A 170 15.74 23.57 -10.70
N PHE A 171 15.44 22.54 -11.49
CA PHE A 171 14.15 21.85 -11.47
C PHE A 171 13.85 21.23 -10.10
N THR A 172 14.79 20.46 -9.54
CA THR A 172 14.67 19.82 -8.23
C THR A 172 14.42 20.83 -7.12
N GLN A 173 15.11 21.98 -7.14
CA GLN A 173 14.92 23.06 -6.14
C GLN A 173 13.55 23.71 -6.28
N ARG A 174 13.03 23.94 -7.50
CA ARG A 174 11.66 24.45 -7.73
C ARG A 174 10.62 23.43 -7.24
N LEU A 175 10.78 22.17 -7.59
CA LEU A 175 9.90 21.09 -7.15
C LEU A 175 9.83 21.03 -5.61
N LEU A 176 10.98 21.03 -4.93
CA LEU A 176 11.04 21.04 -3.46
C LEU A 176 10.37 22.29 -2.87
N THR A 177 10.61 23.49 -3.46
CA THR A 177 10.03 24.74 -2.97
C THR A 177 8.51 24.73 -3.07
N VAL A 178 7.97 24.34 -4.23
CA VAL A 178 6.53 24.27 -4.47
C VAL A 178 5.86 23.21 -3.58
N CYS A 179 6.43 22.00 -3.56
CA CYS A 179 5.87 20.91 -2.74
C CYS A 179 5.94 21.23 -1.24
N PHE A 180 7.04 21.83 -0.74
CA PHE A 180 7.15 22.26 0.64
C PHE A 180 6.08 23.30 0.98
N GLY A 181 5.87 24.29 0.12
CA GLY A 181 4.83 25.31 0.31
C GLY A 181 3.43 24.72 0.36
N LEU A 182 3.10 23.81 -0.57
CA LEU A 182 1.81 23.11 -0.60
C LEU A 182 1.61 22.23 0.63
N LEU A 183 2.63 21.46 1.03
CA LEU A 183 2.58 20.61 2.21
C LEU A 183 2.44 21.42 3.49
N ALA A 184 3.17 22.54 3.62
CA ALA A 184 3.07 23.43 4.78
C ALA A 184 1.66 24.03 4.90
N ILE A 185 1.11 24.58 3.80
CA ILE A 185 -0.26 25.11 3.76
C ILE A 185 -1.27 24.00 4.08
N GLY A 186 -1.15 22.82 3.44
CA GLY A 186 -2.01 21.68 3.69
C GLY A 186 -1.95 21.19 5.13
N THR A 187 -0.77 21.17 5.73
CA THR A 187 -0.57 20.79 7.14
C THR A 187 -1.25 21.80 8.08
N VAL A 188 -1.04 23.08 7.88
CA VAL A 188 -1.70 24.13 8.68
C VAL A 188 -3.22 24.01 8.55
N PHE A 189 -3.73 23.85 7.33
CA PHE A 189 -5.14 23.65 7.09
C PHE A 189 -5.67 22.39 7.81
N ALA A 190 -4.96 21.26 7.72
CA ALA A 190 -5.34 20.02 8.38
C ALA A 190 -5.37 20.15 9.91
N VAL A 191 -4.38 20.83 10.51
CA VAL A 191 -4.32 21.07 11.96
C VAL A 191 -5.46 21.98 12.42
N VAL A 192 -5.78 23.03 11.67
CA VAL A 192 -6.92 23.93 11.95
C VAL A 192 -8.23 23.18 11.78
N ALA A 193 -8.36 22.37 10.72
CA ALA A 193 -9.54 21.57 10.42
C ALA A 193 -9.63 20.27 11.26
N ALA A 194 -8.68 19.99 12.16
CA ALA A 194 -8.66 18.77 12.95
C ALA A 194 -10.00 18.45 13.64
N PRO A 195 -10.72 19.41 14.27
CA PRO A 195 -12.03 19.11 14.87
C PRO A 195 -13.09 18.67 13.86
N LEU A 196 -13.03 19.18 12.64
CA LEU A 196 -13.95 18.80 11.56
C LEU A 196 -13.57 17.40 11.03
N LEU A 197 -12.28 17.18 10.76
CA LEU A 197 -11.76 15.89 10.28
C LEU A 197 -12.10 14.76 11.26
N THR A 198 -11.87 14.97 12.57
CA THR A 198 -12.15 13.94 13.56
C THR A 198 -13.64 13.61 13.67
N ARG A 199 -14.54 14.61 13.56
CA ARG A 199 -15.99 14.37 13.56
C ARG A 199 -16.46 13.50 12.39
N LEU A 200 -15.75 13.50 11.26
CA LEU A 200 -16.08 12.63 10.12
C LEU A 200 -15.86 11.14 10.41
N TYR A 201 -14.99 10.81 11.35
CA TYR A 201 -14.62 9.43 11.69
C TYR A 201 -15.44 8.85 12.84
N PHE A 202 -16.28 9.64 13.50
CA PHE A 202 -17.06 9.20 14.64
C PHE A 202 -18.56 9.15 14.34
N SER A 203 -19.24 8.20 14.98
CA SER A 203 -20.68 8.07 14.97
C SER A 203 -21.28 9.02 16.02
N SER A 204 -22.50 9.49 15.82
CA SER A 204 -23.22 10.29 16.82
C SER A 204 -23.81 9.46 17.99
N THR A 205 -23.64 8.14 17.96
CA THR A 205 -24.36 7.19 18.84
C THR A 205 -23.45 6.32 19.71
N GLY A 206 -22.11 6.46 19.61
CA GLY A 206 -21.15 5.60 20.31
C GLY A 206 -20.52 6.24 21.56
N GLU A 207 -19.68 5.46 22.27
CA GLU A 207 -18.78 5.95 23.34
C GLU A 207 -17.59 6.70 22.74
N ASP A 208 -17.87 7.61 21.82
CA ASP A 208 -16.87 8.31 21.03
C ASP A 208 -16.31 9.50 21.80
N HIS A 209 -15.00 9.65 21.75
CA HIS A 209 -14.30 10.78 22.38
C HIS A 209 -13.61 11.67 21.31
N PRO A 210 -14.38 12.41 20.49
CA PRO A 210 -13.84 13.24 19.42
C PRO A 210 -12.89 14.33 19.95
N ALA A 211 -13.06 14.76 21.19
CA ALA A 211 -12.20 15.74 21.83
C ALA A 211 -10.77 15.18 22.02
N LEU A 212 -10.64 13.93 22.49
CA LEU A 212 -9.34 13.27 22.68
C LEU A 212 -8.65 13.01 21.33
N THR A 213 -9.41 12.51 20.35
CA THR A 213 -8.90 12.31 19.00
C THR A 213 -8.47 13.63 18.34
N THR A 214 -9.20 14.71 18.54
CA THR A 214 -8.80 16.06 18.08
C THR A 214 -7.51 16.52 18.75
N ALA A 215 -7.36 16.25 20.06
CA ALA A 215 -6.14 16.58 20.78
C ALA A 215 -4.92 15.84 20.21
N PHE A 216 -5.02 14.53 19.99
CA PHE A 216 -4.00 13.75 19.31
C PHE A 216 -3.75 14.23 17.88
N SER A 217 -4.82 14.48 17.11
CA SER A 217 -4.70 14.93 15.72
C SER A 217 -3.91 16.23 15.60
N ARG A 218 -4.11 17.21 16.50
CA ARG A 218 -3.35 18.46 16.50
C ARG A 218 -1.85 18.24 16.71
N LEU A 219 -1.47 17.22 17.47
CA LEU A 219 -0.06 16.87 17.71
C LEU A 219 0.53 16.03 16.56
N ILE A 220 -0.28 15.22 15.88
CA ILE A 220 0.18 14.23 14.91
C ILE A 220 0.06 14.75 13.47
N LEU A 221 -0.95 15.57 13.12
CA LEU A 221 -1.11 16.09 11.75
C LEU A 221 0.09 16.86 11.18
N PRO A 222 0.98 17.51 11.98
CA PRO A 222 2.24 18.05 11.46
C PRO A 222 3.12 17.02 10.74
N GLU A 223 2.93 15.73 10.96
CA GLU A 223 3.61 14.66 10.22
C GLU A 223 3.39 14.72 8.71
N ILE A 224 2.26 15.27 8.26
CA ILE A 224 1.97 15.45 6.83
C ILE A 224 3.12 16.17 6.12
N LEU A 225 3.62 17.25 6.71
CA LEU A 225 4.76 17.99 6.18
C LEU A 225 6.01 17.12 6.11
N PHE A 226 6.32 16.42 7.19
CA PHE A 226 7.55 15.63 7.28
C PHE A 226 7.49 14.35 6.46
N TYR A 227 6.34 13.70 6.32
CA TYR A 227 6.15 12.61 5.37
C TYR A 227 6.34 13.07 3.92
N GLY A 228 5.83 14.25 3.58
CA GLY A 228 6.05 14.84 2.28
C GLY A 228 7.53 15.16 2.01
N ILE A 229 8.22 15.76 2.98
CA ILE A 229 9.66 16.03 2.90
C ILE A 229 10.42 14.70 2.76
N PHE A 230 10.13 13.70 3.59
CA PHE A 230 10.74 12.37 3.51
C PHE A 230 10.57 11.74 2.13
N GLY A 231 9.36 11.78 1.57
CA GLY A 231 9.07 11.28 0.23
C GLY A 231 9.91 11.98 -0.84
N LEU A 232 9.93 13.31 -0.85
CA LEU A 232 10.69 14.10 -1.83
C LEU A 232 12.20 13.87 -1.72
N LEU A 233 12.77 13.90 -0.50
CA LEU A 233 14.20 13.66 -0.29
C LEU A 233 14.59 12.23 -0.67
N SER A 234 13.73 11.24 -0.37
CA SER A 234 13.91 9.85 -0.81
C SER A 234 13.90 9.74 -2.33
N GLY A 235 13.00 10.46 -3.01
CA GLY A 235 12.94 10.52 -4.47
C GLY A 235 14.21 11.06 -5.10
N ILE A 236 14.75 12.15 -4.55
CA ILE A 236 16.01 12.75 -5.02
C ILE A 236 17.19 11.80 -4.82
N LEU A 237 17.30 11.17 -3.64
CA LEU A 237 18.36 10.20 -3.36
C LEU A 237 18.25 8.97 -4.27
N ASN A 238 17.03 8.47 -4.49
CA ASN A 238 16.77 7.32 -5.37
C ASN A 238 17.11 7.66 -6.83
N ALA A 239 16.76 8.84 -7.32
CA ALA A 239 17.12 9.32 -8.66
C ALA A 239 18.65 9.44 -8.84
N ARG A 240 19.41 9.65 -7.75
CA ARG A 240 20.87 9.68 -7.69
C ARG A 240 21.49 8.33 -7.31
N HIS A 241 20.74 7.22 -7.37
CA HIS A 241 21.17 5.86 -7.02
C HIS A 241 21.66 5.68 -5.56
N VAL A 242 21.22 6.53 -4.63
CA VAL A 242 21.55 6.48 -3.20
C VAL A 242 20.35 5.95 -2.41
N PHE A 243 20.17 4.63 -2.37
CA PHE A 243 18.96 3.99 -1.82
C PHE A 243 19.01 3.72 -0.32
N LYS A 244 20.21 3.46 0.24
CA LYS A 244 20.39 3.01 1.62
C LYS A 244 19.76 3.94 2.67
N PRO A 245 19.97 5.28 2.65
CA PRO A 245 19.43 6.15 3.67
C PRO A 245 17.89 6.13 3.72
N ALA A 246 17.24 6.16 2.56
CA ALA A 246 15.79 6.10 2.45
C ALA A 246 15.22 4.78 2.99
N ALA A 247 15.90 3.65 2.76
CA ALA A 247 15.48 2.35 3.25
C ALA A 247 15.62 2.20 4.79
N TRP A 248 16.63 2.82 5.41
CA TRP A 248 16.88 2.75 6.86
C TRP A 248 16.13 3.81 7.68
N ALA A 249 15.71 4.89 7.07
CA ALA A 249 15.02 5.99 7.77
C ALA A 249 13.76 5.55 8.55
N PRO A 250 12.88 4.66 8.05
CA PRO A 250 11.74 4.18 8.83
C PRO A 250 12.13 3.37 10.08
N VAL A 251 13.31 2.76 10.11
CA VAL A 251 13.81 2.05 11.29
C VAL A 251 14.08 3.06 12.42
N LEU A 252 14.65 4.23 12.09
CA LEU A 252 14.85 5.30 13.08
C LEU A 252 13.53 5.79 13.66
N ASN A 253 12.50 5.95 12.84
CA ASN A 253 11.17 6.28 13.33
C ASN A 253 10.68 5.26 14.37
N ASN A 254 10.81 3.97 14.09
CA ASN A 254 10.45 2.93 15.04
C ASN A 254 11.29 3.00 16.34
N VAL A 255 12.58 3.31 16.27
CA VAL A 255 13.44 3.52 17.44
C VAL A 255 12.94 4.68 18.30
N ILE A 256 12.62 5.82 17.70
CA ILE A 256 12.04 6.97 18.42
C ILE A 256 10.71 6.58 19.08
N MET A 257 9.87 5.80 18.37
CA MET A 257 8.62 5.31 18.94
C MET A 257 8.83 4.36 20.12
N PHE A 258 9.85 3.49 20.09
CA PHE A 258 10.19 2.68 21.26
C PHE A 258 10.59 3.54 22.47
N LEU A 259 11.39 4.58 22.26
CA LEU A 259 11.75 5.54 23.30
C LEU A 259 10.51 6.30 23.82
N THR A 260 9.63 6.71 22.93
CA THR A 260 8.35 7.38 23.26
C THR A 260 7.47 6.48 24.13
N LEU A 261 7.29 5.22 23.73
CA LEU A 261 6.49 4.25 24.49
C LEU A 261 7.14 3.90 25.83
N GLY A 262 8.48 3.80 25.88
CA GLY A 262 9.22 3.63 27.12
C GLY A 262 9.00 4.81 28.08
N LEU A 263 9.10 6.04 27.59
CA LEU A 263 8.83 7.25 28.37
C LEU A 263 7.35 7.31 28.82
N TYR A 264 6.42 6.99 27.94
CA TYR A 264 5.00 6.91 28.28
C TYR A 264 4.73 5.92 29.41
N ALA A 265 5.40 4.77 29.42
CA ALA A 265 5.21 3.73 30.43
C ALA A 265 5.68 4.17 31.83
N VAL A 266 6.71 5.02 31.90
CA VAL A 266 7.28 5.53 33.16
C VAL A 266 6.49 6.72 33.72
N LEU A 267 5.78 7.47 32.89
CA LEU A 267 4.99 8.63 33.32
C LEU A 267 3.82 8.20 34.21
N PRO A 268 3.57 8.93 35.32
CA PRO A 268 2.43 8.62 36.21
C PRO A 268 1.10 9.08 35.65
N GLY A 269 0.03 8.46 36.14
CA GLY A 269 -1.37 8.84 35.88
C GLY A 269 -1.93 8.34 34.53
N PRO A 270 -3.25 8.17 34.42
CA PRO A 270 -3.93 7.86 33.17
C PRO A 270 -4.10 9.13 32.31
N ILE A 271 -4.39 8.95 31.01
CA ILE A 271 -4.94 10.04 30.17
C ILE A 271 -6.39 10.21 30.56
N THR A 272 -6.79 11.43 30.95
CA THR A 272 -8.21 11.74 31.21
C THR A 272 -8.93 11.96 29.89
N VAL A 273 -10.06 11.30 29.75
CA VAL A 273 -10.87 11.31 28.54
C VAL A 273 -11.86 12.48 28.58
N ASP A 274 -12.32 12.82 29.76
CA ASP A 274 -13.27 13.93 29.98
C ASP A 274 -13.01 14.59 31.36
N PRO A 275 -12.67 15.89 31.41
CA PRO A 275 -12.29 16.75 30.29
C PRO A 275 -10.87 16.44 29.78
N VAL A 276 -10.70 16.54 28.44
CA VAL A 276 -9.39 16.38 27.81
C VAL A 276 -8.53 17.61 28.08
N ARG A 277 -7.32 17.39 28.66
CA ARG A 277 -6.36 18.46 28.89
C ARG A 277 -5.14 18.27 28.02
N MET A 278 -4.86 19.23 27.13
CA MET A 278 -3.68 19.20 26.25
C MET A 278 -2.35 19.18 27.01
N SER A 279 -2.33 19.65 28.26
CA SER A 279 -1.14 19.65 29.13
C SER A 279 -0.81 18.31 29.78
N GLN A 280 -1.59 17.25 29.53
CA GLN A 280 -1.31 15.93 30.12
C GLN A 280 -0.01 15.33 29.56
N PRO A 281 0.95 14.97 30.42
CA PRO A 281 2.26 14.51 29.98
C PRO A 281 2.20 13.30 29.05
N LYS A 282 1.34 12.32 29.35
CA LYS A 282 1.18 11.12 28.54
C LYS A 282 0.62 11.41 27.16
N LEU A 283 -0.36 12.31 27.05
CA LEU A 283 -0.92 12.74 25.76
C LEU A 283 0.13 13.45 24.91
N LEU A 284 0.87 14.38 25.53
CA LEU A 284 1.95 15.11 24.86
C LEU A 284 3.08 14.17 24.41
N VAL A 285 3.53 13.28 25.29
CA VAL A 285 4.60 12.32 24.96
C VAL A 285 4.18 11.42 23.82
N LEU A 286 2.98 10.84 23.87
CA LEU A 286 2.54 9.92 22.82
C LEU A 286 2.34 10.66 21.49
N GLY A 287 1.62 11.79 21.49
CA GLY A 287 1.34 12.55 20.26
C GLY A 287 2.59 13.22 19.66
N ALA A 288 3.32 13.99 20.47
CA ALA A 288 4.53 14.67 19.99
C ALA A 288 5.69 13.70 19.71
N GLY A 289 5.79 12.60 20.45
CA GLY A 289 6.79 11.57 20.22
C GLY A 289 6.60 10.84 18.90
N THR A 290 5.34 10.61 18.52
CA THR A 290 5.00 10.04 17.19
C THR A 290 5.49 10.98 16.09
N THR A 291 5.12 12.25 16.18
CA THR A 291 5.59 13.28 15.24
C THR A 291 7.10 13.39 15.21
N LEU A 292 7.77 13.36 16.36
CA LEU A 292 9.23 13.40 16.45
C LEU A 292 9.87 12.22 15.68
N GLY A 293 9.28 11.04 15.74
CA GLY A 293 9.74 9.88 14.96
C GLY A 293 9.77 10.17 13.45
N VAL A 294 8.70 10.77 12.92
CA VAL A 294 8.61 11.13 11.50
C VAL A 294 9.53 12.31 11.15
N VAL A 295 9.69 13.28 12.05
CA VAL A 295 10.66 14.37 11.90
C VAL A 295 12.08 13.81 11.75
N VAL A 296 12.50 12.92 12.65
CA VAL A 296 13.83 12.29 12.58
C VAL A 296 13.98 11.46 11.32
N GLN A 297 12.93 10.72 10.92
CA GLN A 297 12.91 9.97 9.66
C GLN A 297 13.16 10.85 8.44
N ALA A 298 12.59 12.05 8.39
CA ALA A 298 12.80 12.99 7.29
C ALA A 298 14.19 13.64 7.36
N LEU A 299 14.61 14.11 8.53
CA LEU A 299 15.84 14.86 8.71
C LEU A 299 17.10 14.02 8.50
N VAL A 300 17.06 12.72 8.78
CA VAL A 300 18.21 11.82 8.58
C VAL A 300 18.63 11.70 7.12
N LEU A 301 17.76 12.09 6.16
CA LEU A 301 18.09 12.13 4.74
C LEU A 301 18.87 13.38 4.31
N ILE A 302 18.94 14.42 5.14
CA ILE A 302 19.66 15.66 4.81
C ILE A 302 21.17 15.44 4.67
N PRO A 303 21.88 14.78 5.63
CA PRO A 303 23.32 14.57 5.50
C PRO A 303 23.73 13.79 4.23
N PRO A 304 23.09 12.68 3.85
CA PRO A 304 23.35 12.02 2.57
C PRO A 304 23.12 12.93 1.36
N LEU A 305 22.07 13.75 1.41
CA LEU A 305 21.74 14.68 0.32
C LEU A 305 22.86 15.73 0.14
N LEU A 306 23.38 16.26 1.25
CA LEU A 306 24.50 17.21 1.22
C LEU A 306 25.79 16.57 0.70
N ARG A 307 26.03 15.27 1.02
CA ARG A 307 27.20 14.51 0.55
C ARG A 307 27.21 14.32 -0.97
N ILE A 308 26.06 14.21 -1.61
CA ILE A 308 25.96 14.11 -3.07
C ILE A 308 26.02 15.49 -3.75
N GLY A 309 26.34 16.55 -3.00
CA GLY A 309 26.52 17.91 -3.54
C GLY A 309 25.21 18.68 -3.76
N PHE A 310 24.07 18.10 -3.38
CA PHE A 310 22.81 18.82 -3.49
C PHE A 310 22.69 19.89 -2.40
N ARG A 311 22.47 21.15 -2.81
CA ARG A 311 22.25 22.28 -1.91
C ARG A 311 20.84 22.82 -2.15
N PHE A 312 20.01 22.81 -1.15
CA PHE A 312 18.69 23.41 -1.22
C PHE A 312 18.82 24.94 -1.35
N LYS A 313 18.11 25.48 -2.35
CA LYS A 313 17.90 26.92 -2.51
C LYS A 313 16.44 27.15 -2.81
N TRP A 314 15.84 28.12 -2.15
CA TRP A 314 14.49 28.53 -2.46
C TRP A 314 14.42 29.10 -3.88
N ARG A 315 13.72 28.39 -4.77
CA ARG A 315 13.51 28.81 -6.16
C ARG A 315 12.02 28.78 -6.47
N TRP A 316 11.41 29.93 -6.55
CA TRP A 316 10.06 30.09 -7.05
C TRP A 316 10.09 30.16 -8.58
N GLY A 317 9.14 29.54 -9.24
CA GLY A 317 8.97 29.60 -10.69
C GLY A 317 8.16 28.41 -11.19
N TRP A 318 7.36 28.67 -12.22
CA TRP A 318 6.58 27.63 -12.86
C TRP A 318 7.44 26.94 -13.94
N ASP A 319 7.53 25.63 -13.88
CA ASP A 319 8.11 24.78 -14.92
C ASP A 319 6.97 23.96 -15.53
N ARG A 320 6.96 23.84 -16.85
CA ARG A 320 5.90 23.07 -17.57
C ARG A 320 5.80 21.63 -17.08
N ARG A 321 6.93 21.04 -16.68
CA ARG A 321 7.01 19.69 -16.09
C ARG A 321 6.28 19.59 -14.76
N LEU A 322 6.23 20.66 -13.97
CA LEU A 322 5.44 20.73 -12.72
C LEU A 322 3.94 20.63 -12.99
N GLY A 323 3.44 21.16 -14.11
CA GLY A 323 2.03 21.02 -14.51
C GLY A 323 1.65 19.57 -14.82
N THR A 324 2.49 18.85 -15.54
CA THR A 324 2.31 17.43 -15.82
C THR A 324 2.35 16.59 -14.52
N PHE A 325 3.31 16.90 -13.64
CA PHE A 325 3.40 16.32 -12.30
C PHE A 325 2.11 16.55 -11.51
N GLY A 326 1.61 17.80 -11.47
CA GLY A 326 0.39 18.16 -10.75
C GLY A 326 -0.85 17.44 -11.27
N GLY A 327 -0.97 17.27 -12.59
CA GLY A 327 -2.08 16.51 -13.20
C GLY A 327 -2.12 15.04 -12.79
N LEU A 328 -0.98 14.36 -12.81
CA LEU A 328 -0.88 12.95 -12.36
C LEU A 328 -1.10 12.82 -10.85
N ALA A 329 -0.52 13.72 -10.06
CA ALA A 329 -0.72 13.75 -8.62
C ALA A 329 -2.19 13.97 -8.24
N LEU A 330 -2.93 14.82 -8.99
CA LEU A 330 -4.36 15.06 -8.76
C LEU A 330 -5.19 13.79 -8.91
N TRP A 331 -4.94 12.98 -9.94
CA TRP A 331 -5.65 11.70 -10.12
C TRP A 331 -5.41 10.73 -8.97
N LEU A 332 -4.18 10.67 -8.47
CA LEU A 332 -3.84 9.84 -7.31
C LEU A 332 -4.51 10.34 -6.02
N VAL A 333 -4.57 11.67 -5.84
CA VAL A 333 -5.30 12.29 -4.72
C VAL A 333 -6.80 11.94 -4.80
N LEU A 334 -7.42 12.08 -5.97
CA LEU A 334 -8.83 11.73 -6.17
C LEU A 334 -9.10 10.25 -5.88
N TYR A 335 -8.25 9.35 -6.38
CA TYR A 335 -8.33 7.93 -6.06
C TYR A 335 -8.27 7.68 -4.54
N THR A 336 -7.31 8.32 -3.86
CA THR A 336 -7.16 8.19 -2.40
C THR A 336 -8.39 8.74 -1.67
N LEU A 337 -8.92 9.90 -2.08
CA LEU A 337 -10.12 10.46 -1.46
C LEU A 337 -11.34 9.53 -1.60
N VAL A 338 -11.54 8.91 -2.75
CA VAL A 338 -12.61 7.92 -2.93
C VAL A 338 -12.41 6.72 -2.00
N SER A 339 -11.17 6.22 -1.89
CA SER A 339 -10.85 5.12 -0.97
C SER A 339 -11.12 5.49 0.50
N GLN A 340 -10.93 6.76 0.88
CA GLN A 340 -11.18 7.23 2.24
C GLN A 340 -12.65 7.20 2.64
N VAL A 341 -13.59 7.28 1.69
CA VAL A 341 -15.02 7.18 2.00
C VAL A 341 -15.35 5.84 2.67
N ALA A 342 -14.88 4.75 2.08
CA ALA A 342 -15.06 3.42 2.67
C ALA A 342 -14.37 3.28 4.04
N TYR A 343 -13.18 3.87 4.17
CA TYR A 343 -12.42 3.84 5.42
C TYR A 343 -13.08 4.65 6.54
N VAL A 344 -13.66 5.79 6.23
CA VAL A 344 -14.44 6.61 7.18
C VAL A 344 -15.64 5.82 7.71
N GLU A 345 -16.41 5.18 6.83
CA GLU A 345 -17.57 4.38 7.26
C GLU A 345 -17.15 3.19 8.13
N LEU A 346 -16.07 2.48 7.74
CA LEU A 346 -15.52 1.41 8.56
C LEU A 346 -15.10 1.91 9.95
N THR A 347 -14.43 3.06 10.02
CA THR A 347 -13.99 3.65 11.29
C THR A 347 -15.16 4.04 12.17
N LYS A 348 -16.22 4.65 11.61
CA LYS A 348 -17.45 4.98 12.33
C LYS A 348 -18.10 3.74 12.95
N VAL A 349 -18.21 2.66 12.19
CA VAL A 349 -18.76 1.39 12.69
C VAL A 349 -17.90 0.84 13.82
N ALA A 350 -16.57 0.85 13.65
CA ALA A 350 -15.65 0.30 14.64
C ALA A 350 -15.60 1.15 15.92
N THR A 351 -15.57 2.48 15.83
CA THR A 351 -15.55 3.37 17.01
C THR A 351 -16.89 3.45 17.71
N GLY A 352 -18.01 3.31 16.96
CA GLY A 352 -19.36 3.36 17.51
C GLY A 352 -19.81 2.08 18.22
N ALA A 353 -19.03 0.98 18.19
CA ALA A 353 -19.40 -0.28 18.81
C ALA A 353 -19.05 -0.29 20.32
N ALA A 354 -17.75 -0.37 20.65
CA ALA A 354 -17.25 -0.35 22.02
C ALA A 354 -15.82 0.18 22.03
N GLY A 355 -15.38 0.77 23.15
CA GLY A 355 -14.01 1.25 23.29
C GLY A 355 -13.00 0.12 23.07
N GLY A 356 -12.02 0.34 22.19
CA GLY A 356 -11.02 -0.66 21.80
C GLY A 356 -11.32 -1.40 20.50
N THR A 357 -12.54 -1.32 19.95
CA THR A 357 -12.91 -2.06 18.73
C THR A 357 -12.07 -1.64 17.52
N TYR A 358 -11.81 -0.37 17.35
CA TYR A 358 -10.96 0.11 16.26
C TYR A 358 -9.51 -0.38 16.42
N THR A 359 -8.96 -0.37 17.62
CA THR A 359 -7.64 -0.93 17.94
C THR A 359 -7.58 -2.43 17.63
N ILE A 360 -8.61 -3.19 17.99
CA ILE A 360 -8.71 -4.62 17.69
C ILE A 360 -8.70 -4.84 16.18
N TYR A 361 -9.50 -4.10 15.43
CA TYR A 361 -9.57 -4.20 13.98
C TYR A 361 -8.21 -3.90 13.32
N THR A 362 -7.61 -2.75 13.65
CA THR A 362 -6.33 -2.33 13.03
C THR A 362 -5.17 -3.26 13.39
N THR A 363 -5.17 -3.79 14.61
CA THR A 363 -4.14 -4.75 15.06
C THR A 363 -4.32 -6.10 14.38
N SER A 364 -5.58 -6.59 14.25
CA SER A 364 -5.86 -7.82 13.51
C SER A 364 -5.47 -7.69 12.03
N TRP A 365 -5.78 -6.55 11.41
CA TRP A 365 -5.36 -6.25 10.04
C TRP A 365 -3.84 -6.27 9.87
N LEU A 366 -3.10 -5.67 10.81
CA LEU A 366 -1.64 -5.69 10.79
C LEU A 366 -1.08 -7.12 10.87
N LEU A 367 -1.64 -7.96 11.76
CA LEU A 367 -1.25 -9.37 11.87
C LEU A 367 -1.45 -10.13 10.57
N LEU A 368 -2.55 -9.87 9.86
CA LEU A 368 -2.84 -10.47 8.56
C LEU A 368 -1.89 -9.98 7.46
N GLN A 369 -1.45 -8.72 7.53
CA GLN A 369 -0.52 -8.18 6.54
C GLN A 369 0.89 -8.80 6.61
N VAL A 370 1.32 -9.33 7.75
CA VAL A 370 2.65 -9.94 7.89
C VAL A 370 2.84 -11.13 6.95
N PRO A 371 2.00 -12.19 7.00
CA PRO A 371 2.13 -13.31 6.07
C PRO A 371 1.84 -12.92 4.62
N TYR A 372 0.84 -12.08 4.39
CA TYR A 372 0.55 -11.55 3.06
C TYR A 372 1.75 -10.81 2.46
N GLY A 373 2.40 -9.95 3.24
CA GLY A 373 3.57 -9.20 2.78
C GLY A 373 4.78 -10.08 2.47
N ILE A 374 4.98 -11.16 3.23
CA ILE A 374 6.10 -12.09 3.00
C ILE A 374 5.82 -12.97 1.78
N LEU A 375 4.66 -13.63 1.75
CA LEU A 375 4.33 -14.63 0.74
C LEU A 375 3.86 -13.99 -0.58
N GLY A 376 2.92 -13.05 -0.51
CA GLY A 376 2.34 -12.42 -1.68
C GLY A 376 3.35 -11.59 -2.48
N VAL A 377 4.11 -10.73 -1.79
CA VAL A 377 5.13 -9.90 -2.45
C VAL A 377 6.27 -10.74 -3.02
N SER A 378 6.72 -11.78 -2.30
CA SER A 378 7.78 -12.68 -2.79
C SER A 378 7.34 -13.43 -4.04
N LEU A 379 6.11 -13.93 -4.05
CA LEU A 379 5.57 -14.65 -5.20
C LEU A 379 5.35 -13.73 -6.40
N LEU A 380 4.80 -12.54 -6.16
CA LEU A 380 4.58 -11.55 -7.21
C LEU A 380 5.89 -11.13 -7.86
N THR A 381 6.94 -10.86 -7.06
CA THR A 381 8.26 -10.49 -7.59
C THR A 381 8.91 -11.61 -8.38
N ALA A 382 8.67 -12.89 -8.04
CA ALA A 382 9.18 -14.03 -8.77
C ALA A 382 8.47 -14.26 -10.12
N ILE A 383 7.14 -14.02 -10.18
CA ILE A 383 6.31 -14.30 -11.36
C ILE A 383 6.28 -13.12 -12.33
N MET A 384 6.34 -11.88 -11.83
CA MET A 384 6.17 -10.66 -12.63
C MET A 384 7.11 -10.54 -13.83
N PRO A 385 8.42 -10.87 -13.76
CA PRO A 385 9.30 -10.81 -14.93
C PRO A 385 8.87 -11.76 -16.05
N ARG A 386 8.44 -12.99 -15.70
CA ARG A 386 7.98 -13.99 -16.66
C ARG A 386 6.66 -13.57 -17.30
N LEU A 387 5.71 -13.12 -16.47
CA LEU A 387 4.41 -12.62 -16.89
C LEU A 387 4.56 -11.44 -17.85
N SER A 388 5.41 -10.46 -17.50
CA SER A 388 5.69 -9.30 -18.35
C SER A 388 6.33 -9.68 -19.68
N LYS A 389 7.25 -10.66 -19.68
CA LYS A 389 7.85 -11.17 -20.91
C LYS A 389 6.82 -11.85 -21.80
N SER A 390 6.02 -12.78 -21.25
CA SER A 390 4.96 -13.47 -22.00
C SER A 390 3.93 -12.48 -22.58
N ALA A 391 3.58 -11.43 -21.81
CA ALA A 391 2.68 -10.39 -22.27
C ALA A 391 3.28 -9.55 -23.41
N ALA A 392 4.56 -9.17 -23.31
CA ALA A 392 5.26 -8.39 -24.34
C ALA A 392 5.42 -9.17 -25.66
N GLU A 393 5.57 -10.49 -25.58
CA GLU A 393 5.64 -11.41 -26.72
C GLU A 393 4.26 -11.73 -27.30
N GLY A 394 3.15 -11.22 -26.75
CA GLY A 394 1.77 -11.54 -27.17
C GLY A 394 1.37 -13.00 -26.89
N ASN A 395 2.13 -13.72 -26.07
CA ASN A 395 1.90 -15.11 -25.72
C ASN A 395 0.85 -15.23 -24.61
N LEU A 396 -0.43 -15.17 -24.96
CA LEU A 396 -1.54 -15.26 -24.00
C LEU A 396 -1.57 -16.60 -23.27
N SER A 397 -1.17 -17.70 -23.90
CA SER A 397 -1.10 -19.01 -23.26
C SER A 397 -0.04 -19.04 -22.17
N GLY A 398 1.11 -18.39 -22.38
CA GLY A 398 2.16 -18.19 -21.39
C GLY A 398 1.68 -17.36 -20.21
N VAL A 399 0.97 -16.24 -20.48
CA VAL A 399 0.37 -15.39 -19.44
C VAL A 399 -0.60 -16.19 -18.55
N VAL A 400 -1.50 -16.98 -19.16
CA VAL A 400 -2.46 -17.82 -18.42
C VAL A 400 -1.75 -18.89 -17.60
N ALA A 401 -0.70 -19.52 -18.14
CA ALA A 401 0.08 -20.53 -17.43
C ALA A 401 0.82 -19.94 -16.23
N ASP A 402 1.44 -18.75 -16.38
CA ASP A 402 2.15 -18.05 -15.29
C ASP A 402 1.16 -17.59 -14.20
N LEU A 403 -0.01 -17.05 -14.56
CA LEU A 403 -1.07 -16.69 -13.61
C LEU A 403 -1.62 -17.90 -12.87
N SER A 404 -1.89 -19.01 -13.59
CA SER A 404 -2.35 -20.27 -12.99
C SER A 404 -1.33 -20.83 -12.00
N THR A 405 -0.04 -20.80 -12.36
CA THR A 405 1.04 -21.21 -11.45
C THR A 405 1.11 -20.33 -10.22
N GLY A 406 1.03 -19.01 -10.40
CA GLY A 406 1.00 -18.04 -9.30
C GLY A 406 -0.16 -18.28 -8.34
N SER A 407 -1.38 -18.42 -8.87
CA SER A 407 -2.56 -18.68 -8.05
C SER A 407 -2.50 -20.00 -7.28
N ARG A 408 -1.99 -21.05 -7.90
CA ARG A 408 -1.78 -22.36 -7.22
C ARG A 408 -0.75 -22.24 -6.10
N MET A 409 0.39 -21.60 -6.35
CA MET A 409 1.42 -21.38 -5.34
C MET A 409 0.91 -20.53 -4.19
N SER A 410 0.16 -19.44 -4.48
CA SER A 410 -0.50 -18.63 -3.46
C SER A 410 -1.45 -19.48 -2.61
N ALA A 411 -2.31 -20.27 -3.23
CA ALA A 411 -3.26 -21.12 -2.51
C ALA A 411 -2.55 -22.17 -1.61
N VAL A 412 -1.53 -22.84 -2.13
CA VAL A 412 -0.77 -23.87 -1.36
C VAL A 412 -0.07 -23.23 -0.14
N MET A 413 0.36 -21.99 -0.22
CA MET A 413 1.04 -21.28 0.88
C MET A 413 0.05 -20.63 1.84
N LEU A 414 -1.00 -19.97 1.31
CA LEU A 414 -1.92 -19.19 2.13
C LEU A 414 -2.99 -20.04 2.83
N VAL A 415 -3.52 -21.09 2.19
CA VAL A 415 -4.58 -21.92 2.80
C VAL A 415 -4.13 -22.61 4.09
N PRO A 416 -2.97 -23.30 4.16
CA PRO A 416 -2.48 -23.86 5.43
C PRO A 416 -2.21 -22.79 6.49
N LEU A 417 -1.70 -21.62 6.07
CA LEU A 417 -1.44 -20.51 6.96
C LEU A 417 -2.74 -19.95 7.54
N CYS A 418 -3.77 -19.74 6.71
CA CYS A 418 -5.10 -19.34 7.16
C CYS A 418 -5.71 -20.33 8.13
N ALA A 419 -5.60 -21.63 7.84
CA ALA A 419 -6.06 -22.68 8.75
C ALA A 419 -5.35 -22.60 10.10
N MET A 420 -4.02 -22.44 10.10
CA MET A 420 -3.22 -22.24 11.31
C MET A 420 -3.66 -20.99 12.08
N MET A 421 -3.81 -19.84 11.41
CA MET A 421 -4.24 -18.58 12.01
C MET A 421 -5.66 -18.67 12.57
N THR A 422 -6.54 -19.38 11.89
CA THR A 422 -7.91 -19.64 12.36
C THR A 422 -7.94 -20.46 13.65
N VAL A 423 -7.14 -21.52 13.73
CA VAL A 423 -7.11 -22.39 14.91
C VAL A 423 -6.36 -21.75 16.08
N LEU A 424 -5.25 -21.07 15.80
CA LEU A 424 -4.39 -20.48 16.83
C LEU A 424 -4.71 -19.02 17.14
N GLY A 425 -5.74 -18.42 16.51
CA GLY A 425 -6.07 -17.01 16.66
C GLY A 425 -6.21 -16.55 18.12
N PRO A 426 -7.02 -17.22 18.96
CA PRO A 426 -7.15 -16.84 20.37
C PRO A 426 -5.81 -16.91 21.13
N GLN A 427 -5.05 -17.98 20.93
CA GLN A 427 -3.74 -18.15 21.57
C GLN A 427 -2.72 -17.09 21.11
N ILE A 428 -2.75 -16.71 19.83
CA ILE A 428 -1.92 -15.63 19.29
C ILE A 428 -2.32 -14.30 19.92
N GLY A 429 -3.63 -14.03 20.03
CA GLY A 429 -4.15 -12.84 20.69
C GLY A 429 -3.69 -12.74 22.14
N GLU A 430 -3.82 -13.79 22.90
CA GLU A 430 -3.37 -13.87 24.29
C GLU A 430 -1.86 -13.74 24.41
N ALA A 431 -1.08 -14.51 23.63
CA ALA A 431 0.37 -14.51 23.72
C ALA A 431 1.00 -13.16 23.37
N LEU A 432 0.45 -12.43 22.41
CA LEU A 432 1.01 -11.18 21.94
C LEU A 432 0.49 -9.94 22.68
N PHE A 433 -0.76 -9.98 23.16
CA PHE A 433 -1.46 -8.79 23.63
C PHE A 433 -2.00 -8.87 25.07
N ALA A 434 -1.96 -10.02 25.74
CA ALA A 434 -2.29 -10.15 27.18
C ALA A 434 -1.18 -9.61 28.09
N LEU A 435 -0.55 -8.49 27.69
CA LEU A 435 0.43 -7.79 28.48
C LEU A 435 -0.29 -6.89 29.51
N ARG A 436 0.43 -6.52 30.54
CA ARG A 436 0.10 -5.89 31.85
C ARG A 436 -1.16 -4.98 31.95
N HIS A 437 -1.71 -4.45 30.86
CA HIS A 437 -2.84 -3.50 30.89
C HIS A 437 -4.03 -3.88 29.99
N SER A 438 -3.94 -4.94 29.19
CA SER A 438 -5.07 -5.44 28.43
C SER A 438 -5.84 -6.44 29.29
N GLN A 439 -7.15 -6.20 29.47
CA GLN A 439 -8.02 -7.19 30.07
C GLN A 439 -7.96 -8.48 29.21
N SER A 440 -7.89 -9.64 29.83
CA SER A 440 -7.84 -10.93 29.14
C SER A 440 -8.99 -11.08 28.13
N SER A 441 -10.16 -10.51 28.43
CA SER A 441 -11.30 -10.44 27.53
C SER A 441 -11.02 -9.73 26.20
N SER A 442 -10.33 -8.60 26.23
CA SER A 442 -9.99 -7.83 25.01
C SER A 442 -8.96 -8.57 24.13
N ALA A 443 -7.99 -9.25 24.73
CA ALA A 443 -7.02 -10.09 24.01
C ALA A 443 -7.72 -11.28 23.33
N THR A 444 -8.72 -11.90 24.01
CA THR A 444 -9.53 -12.97 23.45
C THR A 444 -10.38 -12.49 22.27
N VAL A 445 -11.03 -11.32 22.41
CA VAL A 445 -11.82 -10.72 21.31
C VAL A 445 -10.92 -10.40 20.12
N LEU A 446 -9.72 -9.87 20.35
CA LEU A 446 -8.73 -9.64 19.29
C LEU A 446 -8.37 -10.94 18.58
N GLY A 447 -8.10 -12.01 19.35
CA GLY A 447 -7.81 -13.32 18.79
C GLY A 447 -8.95 -13.89 17.95
N LEU A 448 -10.21 -13.75 18.41
CA LEU A 448 -11.39 -14.18 17.65
C LEU A 448 -11.60 -13.33 16.38
N THR A 449 -11.40 -12.03 16.46
CA THR A 449 -11.44 -11.13 15.29
C THR A 449 -10.38 -11.51 14.28
N PHE A 450 -9.18 -11.82 14.75
CA PHE A 450 -8.09 -12.30 13.91
C PHE A 450 -8.43 -13.65 13.24
N THR A 451 -8.99 -14.60 14.00
CA THR A 451 -9.49 -15.87 13.49
C THR A 451 -10.47 -15.69 12.32
N THR A 452 -11.51 -14.87 12.53
CA THR A 452 -12.53 -14.63 11.50
C THR A 452 -11.97 -13.89 10.28
N SER A 453 -11.05 -12.96 10.50
CA SER A 453 -10.40 -12.18 9.43
C SER A 453 -9.40 -13.01 8.61
N ALA A 454 -8.85 -14.10 9.19
CA ALA A 454 -7.90 -14.98 8.51
C ALA A 454 -8.50 -15.62 7.24
N PHE A 455 -9.82 -15.86 7.21
CA PHE A 455 -10.48 -16.34 5.99
C PHE A 455 -10.34 -15.37 4.80
N GLY A 456 -10.26 -14.08 5.05
CA GLY A 456 -10.07 -13.06 4.01
C GLY A 456 -8.69 -13.10 3.32
N LEU A 457 -7.70 -13.80 3.87
CA LEU A 457 -6.38 -13.94 3.25
C LEU A 457 -6.37 -14.86 2.01
N VAL A 458 -7.38 -15.70 1.86
CA VAL A 458 -7.47 -16.66 0.73
C VAL A 458 -8.00 -15.98 -0.52
N PHE A 459 -8.81 -14.94 -0.37
CA PHE A 459 -9.44 -14.18 -1.45
C PHE A 459 -8.70 -12.87 -1.74
#